data_433e2c97d0218ee0b2d82b10b69252b0
#
_entry.id   433e2c97d0218ee0b2d82b10b69252b0
#
_cell.length_a   1.000
_cell.length_b   1.000
_cell.length_c   1.000
_cell.angle_alpha   90.00
_cell.angle_beta   90.00
_cell.angle_gamma   90.00
#
_symmetry.space_group_name_H-M   'P 1'
#
loop_
_entity.id
_entity.type
_entity.pdbx_description
1 polymer ?
#
loop_
_entity_poly.entity_id
_entity_poly.type
_entity_poly.pdbx_seq_one_letter_code
_entity_poly.pdbx_strand_id
1 'polypeptide(L)' 'MNINWESIQDFSDIKYERGLNDAKGIVKITINRPEVRNSFRPKTVFELKEAFTLAREDQKAGVIILTG' A
#
# COMPACT_ATOMS: atom_id res chain seq x y z
N MET A 1 -19.18 2.25 6.23
CA MET A 1 -18.34 1.31 6.99
C MET A 1 -16.94 1.87 7.12
N ASN A 2 -16.46 1.97 8.34
CA ASN A 2 -15.11 2.50 8.57
C ASN A 2 -14.15 1.34 8.76
N ILE A 3 -13.17 1.27 7.88
CA ILE A 3 -12.11 0.27 7.98
C ILE A 3 -10.92 0.95 8.65
N ASN A 4 -10.44 0.32 9.70
CA ASN A 4 -9.22 0.79 10.35
C ASN A 4 -8.01 0.18 9.66
N TRP A 5 -7.02 1.00 9.39
CA TRP A 5 -5.82 0.60 8.69
C TRP A 5 -4.59 0.73 9.57
N GLU A 6 -3.67 -0.19 9.40
CA GLU A 6 -2.40 -0.17 10.12
C GLU A 6 -1.26 -0.06 9.11
N SER A 7 -0.37 0.89 9.35
CA SER A 7 0.83 1.02 8.52
C SER A 7 1.79 -0.11 8.88
N ILE A 8 2.16 -0.88 7.88
CA ILE A 8 3.03 -2.05 8.07
C ILE A 8 4.48 -1.71 7.77
N GLN A 9 4.70 -0.83 6.81
CA GLN A 9 6.03 -0.49 6.34
C GLN A 9 6.08 0.99 6.00
N ASP A 10 7.14 1.67 6.40
CA ASP A 10 7.33 3.07 6.05
C ASP A 10 8.01 3.18 4.69
N PHE A 11 7.32 3.86 3.78
CA PHE A 11 7.85 4.20 2.48
C PHE A 11 7.86 5.72 2.33
N SER A 12 8.64 6.21 1.38
CA SER A 12 8.73 7.64 1.12
C SER A 12 7.60 8.14 0.24
N ASP A 13 7.32 7.44 -0.84
CA ASP A 13 6.38 7.88 -1.88
C ASP A 13 5.02 7.19 -1.80
N ILE A 14 4.91 6.11 -1.06
CA ILE A 14 3.67 5.35 -0.96
C ILE A 14 3.35 5.04 0.50
N LYS A 15 2.09 4.66 0.74
CA LYS A 15 1.68 4.12 2.02
C LYS A 15 1.34 2.65 1.83
N TYR A 16 1.80 1.82 2.71
CA TYR A 16 1.48 0.40 2.70
C TYR A 16 0.72 0.07 3.99
N GLU A 17 -0.54 -0.26 3.85
CA GLU A 17 -1.41 -0.45 5.00
C GLU A 17 -2.18 -1.76 4.89
N ARG A 18 -2.44 -2.35 6.03
CA ARG A 18 -3.28 -3.54 6.13
C ARG A 18 -4.53 -3.21 6.91
N GLY A 19 -5.66 -3.75 6.47
CA GLY A 19 -6.89 -3.61 7.23
C GLY A 19 -6.83 -4.39 8.53
N LEU A 20 -7.55 -3.89 9.53
CA LEU A 20 -7.65 -4.50 10.84
C LEU A 20 -9.00 -5.21 10.98
N ASN A 21 -9.07 -6.12 11.94
CA ASN A 21 -10.30 -6.84 12.27
C ASN A 21 -10.84 -7.60 11.06
N ASP A 22 -12.04 -7.28 10.60
CA ASP A 22 -12.66 -7.98 9.48
C ASP A 22 -11.97 -7.73 8.15
N ALA A 23 -11.10 -6.73 8.08
CA ALA A 23 -10.40 -6.37 6.85
C ALA A 23 -8.96 -6.88 6.82
N LYS A 24 -8.60 -7.86 7.64
CA LYS A 24 -7.22 -8.35 7.73
C LYS A 24 -6.66 -8.90 6.44
N GLY A 25 -7.51 -9.35 5.52
CA GLY A 25 -7.06 -9.86 4.24
C GLY A 25 -6.87 -8.80 3.18
N ILE A 26 -7.05 -7.54 3.51
CA ILE A 26 -6.99 -6.44 2.56
C ILE A 26 -5.72 -5.61 2.79
N VAL A 27 -4.95 -5.42 1.74
CA VAL A 27 -3.78 -4.55 1.73
C VAL A 27 -4.10 -3.36 0.84
N LYS A 28 -3.84 -2.16 1.34
CA LYS A 28 -4.04 -0.93 0.57
C LYS A 28 -2.69 -0.27 0.35
N ILE A 29 -2.39 -0.01 -0.91
CA ILE A 29 -1.19 0.70 -1.31
C ILE A 29 -1.63 2.04 -1.90
N THR A 30 -1.19 3.13 -1.30
CA THR A 30 -1.57 4.47 -1.70
C THR A 30 -0.36 5.22 -2.22
N ILE A 31 -0.45 5.76 -3.43
CA ILE A 31 0.60 6.63 -3.95
C ILE A 31 0.42 7.99 -3.31
N ASN A 32 1.38 8.38 -2.48
CA ASN A 32 1.26 9.56 -1.62
C ASN A 32 2.26 10.64 -2.04
N ARG A 33 2.02 11.23 -3.21
CA ARG A 33 2.81 12.34 -3.74
C ARG A 33 1.89 13.48 -4.16
N PRO A 34 1.28 14.16 -3.17
CA PRO A 34 0.25 15.17 -3.47
C PRO A 34 0.75 16.37 -4.26
N GLU A 35 2.03 16.71 -4.14
CA GLU A 35 2.59 17.86 -4.86
C GLU A 35 2.91 17.58 -6.32
N VAL A 36 2.84 16.32 -6.75
CA VAL A 36 3.17 15.95 -8.11
C VAL A 36 2.13 14.97 -8.63
N ARG A 37 1.03 15.49 -9.14
CA ARG A 37 -0.08 14.67 -9.60
C ARG A 37 0.33 13.65 -10.65
N ASN A 38 -0.07 12.39 -10.43
CA ASN A 38 0.11 11.32 -11.42
C ASN A 38 1.53 11.19 -11.94
N SER A 39 2.50 11.65 -11.16
CA SER A 39 3.88 11.59 -11.56
C SER A 39 4.60 10.53 -10.74
N PHE A 40 5.30 9.65 -11.45
CA PHE A 40 6.12 8.62 -10.82
C PHE A 40 7.59 8.96 -11.05
N ARG A 41 8.35 8.91 -9.98
CA ARG A 41 9.81 8.93 -10.10
C ARG A 41 10.32 7.52 -9.91
N PRO A 42 11.58 7.24 -10.28
CA PRO A 42 12.12 5.88 -10.12
C PRO A 42 11.94 5.32 -8.71
N LYS A 43 12.05 6.16 -7.70
CA LYS A 43 11.85 5.74 -6.32
C LYS A 43 10.41 5.25 -6.08
N THR A 44 9.41 5.92 -6.66
CA THR A 44 8.02 5.51 -6.53
C THR A 44 7.83 4.10 -7.10
N VAL A 45 8.35 3.86 -8.29
CA VAL A 45 8.24 2.56 -8.94
C VAL A 45 8.94 1.50 -8.13
N PHE A 46 10.13 1.80 -7.62
CA PHE A 46 10.89 0.87 -6.80
C PHE A 46 10.11 0.49 -5.54
N GLU A 47 9.51 1.48 -4.88
CA GLU A 47 8.73 1.22 -3.68
C GLU A 47 7.48 0.41 -3.98
N LEU A 48 6.82 0.67 -5.11
CA LEU A 48 5.67 -0.12 -5.52
C LEU A 48 6.04 -1.59 -5.74
N LYS A 49 7.17 -1.85 -6.38
CA LYS A 49 7.64 -3.21 -6.58
C LYS A 49 7.88 -3.91 -5.25
N GLU A 50 8.50 -3.21 -4.33
CA GLU A 50 8.76 -3.75 -3.00
C GLU A 50 7.45 -4.02 -2.26
N ALA A 51 6.50 -3.10 -2.34
CA ALA A 51 5.20 -3.25 -1.69
C ALA A 51 4.43 -4.45 -2.25
N PHE A 52 4.41 -4.61 -3.56
CA PHE A 52 3.74 -5.75 -4.18
C PHE A 52 4.40 -7.08 -3.78
N THR A 53 5.73 -7.08 -3.65
CA THR A 53 6.44 -8.27 -3.18
C THR A 53 6.03 -8.61 -1.75
N LEU A 54 5.96 -7.62 -0.88
CA LEU A 54 5.51 -7.81 0.50
C LEU A 54 4.09 -8.37 0.54
N ALA A 55 3.20 -7.80 -0.26
CA ALA A 55 1.82 -8.23 -0.29
C ALA A 55 1.70 -9.67 -0.80
N ARG A 56 2.47 -10.02 -1.82
CA ARG A 56 2.43 -11.35 -2.39
C ARG A 56 2.94 -12.40 -1.40
N GLU A 57 3.92 -12.04 -0.59
CA GLU A 57 4.49 -12.94 0.40
C GLU A 57 3.65 -13.02 1.67
N ASP A 58 2.70 -12.11 1.84
CA ASP A 58 1.82 -12.12 2.99
C ASP A 58 0.69 -13.12 2.75
N GLN A 59 0.77 -14.24 3.42
CA GLN A 59 -0.21 -15.31 3.25
C GLN A 59 -1.62 -14.91 3.65
N LYS A 60 -1.77 -13.84 4.41
CA LYS A 60 -3.07 -13.35 4.84
C LYS A 60 -3.69 -12.37 3.86
N ALA A 61 -2.91 -11.83 2.94
CA ALA A 61 -3.41 -10.85 2.00
C ALA A 61 -4.16 -11.54 0.88
N GLY A 62 -5.47 -11.32 0.80
CA GLY A 62 -6.31 -11.86 -0.26
C GLY A 62 -6.70 -10.83 -1.30
N VAL A 63 -6.65 -9.55 -0.94
CA VAL A 63 -7.03 -8.45 -1.84
C VAL A 63 -6.01 -7.33 -1.69
N ILE A 64 -5.59 -6.77 -2.83
CA ILE A 64 -4.69 -5.63 -2.85
C ILE A 64 -5.42 -4.49 -3.55
N ILE A 65 -5.52 -3.36 -2.85
CA ILE A 65 -6.12 -2.13 -3.39
C ILE A 65 -5.01 -1.15 -3.68
N LEU A 66 -4.95 -0.68 -4.93
CA LEU A 66 -4.00 0.36 -5.31
C LEU A 66 -4.78 1.64 -5.56
N THR A 67 -4.39 2.71 -4.90
CA THR A 67 -5.07 4.00 -5.02
C THR A 67 -4.03 5.13 -5.04
N GLY A 68 -4.47 6.29 -5.49
CA GLY A 68 -3.56 7.42 -5.59
C GLY A 68 -4.13 8.73 -5.13
#